data_f859a6661fbfa71ba10737c94cd31d0b
#
_entry.id   f859a6661fbfa71ba10737c94cd31d0b
#
_cell.length_a   1.000
_cell.length_b   1.000
_cell.length_c   1.000
_cell.angle_alpha   90.00
_cell.angle_beta   90.00
_cell.angle_gamma   90.00
#
_symmetry.space_group_name_H-M   'P 1'
#
loop_
_entity.id
_entity.type
_entity.pdbx_description
1 polymer ?
#
loop_
_entity_poly.entity_id
_entity_poly.type
_entity_poly.pdbx_seq_one_letter_code
_entity_poly.pdbx_strand_id
1 'polypeptide(L)'
;MSKDKTKKLVGQPIMNQILRLIPKSKISDIAKDTQCDRYYKKIPVMKHLTTMLFGVLSRCNSIREICAGMLLCEGKLNHIGLEKVIPKSTLADANRDRSCEVFERVYYSLVQLYSSVLSDSRIVGLSIKQLYAVDSTTIKLFSDILKGVGRNPKGDGKEKGGVKVHMLIDAKEGIVPHLRD
;
A
#
# COMPACT_ATOMS: atom_id res chain seq x y z
N MET A 1 20.64 27.04 -14.80
CA MET A 1 19.28 27.41 -14.36
C MET A 1 18.36 26.21 -14.64
N SER A 2 18.14 25.37 -13.65
CA SER A 2 17.22 24.23 -13.73
C SER A 2 15.79 24.76 -13.62
N LYS A 3 15.00 24.63 -14.67
CA LYS A 3 13.55 24.92 -14.64
C LYS A 3 12.89 23.82 -13.83
N ASP A 4 12.61 24.12 -12.58
CA ASP A 4 11.74 23.31 -11.72
C ASP A 4 10.35 23.29 -12.37
N LYS A 5 10.07 22.19 -13.07
CA LYS A 5 8.74 21.95 -13.64
C LYS A 5 7.85 21.55 -12.47
N THR A 6 7.32 22.53 -11.75
CA THR A 6 6.21 22.34 -10.82
C THR A 6 5.10 21.61 -11.57
N LYS A 7 5.00 20.31 -11.34
CA LYS A 7 3.99 19.47 -11.98
C LYS A 7 2.63 19.97 -11.52
N LYS A 8 1.89 20.66 -12.41
CA LYS A 8 0.53 21.09 -12.14
C LYS A 8 -0.31 19.84 -11.80
N LEU A 9 -0.68 19.71 -10.53
CA LEU A 9 -1.53 18.61 -10.02
C LEU A 9 -3.02 18.97 -10.10
N VAL A 10 -3.32 20.25 -10.32
CA VAL A 10 -4.69 20.79 -10.36
C VAL A 10 -5.48 20.15 -11.50
N GLY A 11 -6.70 19.71 -11.20
CA GLY A 11 -7.62 19.09 -12.17
C GLY A 11 -7.36 17.61 -12.49
N GLN A 12 -6.39 16.98 -11.82
CA GLN A 12 -6.13 15.55 -12.01
C GLN A 12 -6.81 14.71 -10.93
N PRO A 13 -7.22 13.47 -11.23
CA PRO A 13 -7.74 12.54 -10.23
C PRO A 13 -6.76 12.35 -9.08
N ILE A 14 -7.26 12.32 -7.84
CA ILE A 14 -6.43 12.18 -6.62
C ILE A 14 -5.49 10.99 -6.71
N MET A 15 -5.98 9.86 -7.20
CA MET A 15 -5.14 8.67 -7.38
C MET A 15 -3.92 8.93 -8.27
N ASN A 16 -4.09 9.67 -9.37
CA ASN A 16 -2.96 10.01 -10.24
C ASN A 16 -1.98 10.96 -9.55
N GLN A 17 -2.47 11.88 -8.72
CA GLN A 17 -1.61 12.78 -7.93
C GLN A 17 -0.75 11.96 -6.95
N ILE A 18 -1.35 11.02 -6.23
CA ILE A 18 -0.64 10.12 -5.30
C ILE A 18 0.41 9.29 -6.06
N LEU A 19 0.04 8.68 -7.19
CA LEU A 19 0.97 7.86 -7.96
C LEU A 19 2.16 8.66 -8.52
N ARG A 20 2.01 9.98 -8.73
CA ARG A 20 3.12 10.85 -9.14
C ARG A 20 4.12 11.13 -8.02
N LEU A 21 3.71 11.00 -6.76
CA LEU A 21 4.61 11.10 -5.62
C LEU A 21 5.50 9.86 -5.49
N ILE A 22 5.14 8.76 -6.14
CA ILE A 22 5.90 7.51 -6.09
C ILE A 22 6.90 7.47 -7.26
N PRO A 23 8.23 7.53 -7.02
CA PRO A 23 9.23 7.52 -8.07
C PRO A 23 9.29 6.14 -8.76
N LYS A 24 8.90 6.09 -10.01
CA LYS A 24 8.90 4.83 -10.80
C LYS A 24 10.29 4.20 -10.92
N SER A 25 11.36 5.02 -10.97
CA SER A 25 12.74 4.54 -10.99
C SER A 25 13.06 3.72 -9.73
N LYS A 26 12.74 4.23 -8.54
CA LYS A 26 12.97 3.53 -7.27
C LYS A 26 12.26 2.18 -7.23
N ILE A 27 10.99 2.13 -7.68
CA ILE A 27 10.27 0.85 -7.75
C ILE A 27 10.93 -0.12 -8.74
N SER A 28 11.38 0.40 -9.89
CA SER A 28 12.09 -0.42 -10.89
C SER A 28 13.39 -0.99 -10.33
N ASP A 29 14.15 -0.21 -9.55
CA ASP A 29 15.38 -0.65 -8.94
C ASP A 29 15.08 -1.73 -7.87
N ILE A 30 14.11 -1.50 -6.98
CA ILE A 30 13.67 -2.48 -5.98
C ILE A 30 13.20 -3.78 -6.67
N ALA A 31 12.45 -3.66 -7.78
CA ALA A 31 11.97 -4.83 -8.51
C ALA A 31 13.11 -5.65 -9.14
N LYS A 32 14.17 -4.99 -9.59
CA LYS A 32 15.39 -5.66 -10.10
C LYS A 32 16.16 -6.36 -9.00
N ASP A 33 16.39 -5.64 -7.88
CA ASP A 33 17.15 -6.15 -6.74
C ASP A 33 16.49 -7.38 -6.11
N THR A 34 15.16 -7.32 -5.95
CA THR A 34 14.39 -8.42 -5.36
C THR A 34 13.99 -9.50 -6.37
N GLN A 35 14.25 -9.28 -7.66
CA GLN A 35 13.80 -10.14 -8.77
C GLN A 35 12.30 -10.47 -8.73
N CYS A 36 11.49 -9.65 -8.08
CA CYS A 36 10.09 -9.95 -7.79
C CYS A 36 9.18 -9.96 -9.02
N ASP A 37 9.64 -9.41 -10.15
CA ASP A 37 8.89 -9.41 -11.42
C ASP A 37 9.27 -10.57 -12.33
N ARG A 38 10.22 -11.44 -11.94
CA ARG A 38 10.74 -12.51 -12.79
C ARG A 38 9.67 -13.44 -13.36
N TYR A 39 8.64 -13.74 -12.56
CA TYR A 39 7.54 -14.64 -12.93
C TYR A 39 6.20 -13.92 -13.16
N TYR A 40 6.16 -12.59 -12.99
CA TYR A 40 4.93 -11.79 -12.98
C TYR A 40 4.80 -10.85 -14.19
N LYS A 41 5.07 -11.34 -15.40
CA LYS A 41 5.01 -10.54 -16.65
C LYS A 41 3.68 -9.80 -16.86
N LYS A 42 2.55 -10.39 -16.44
CA LYS A 42 1.21 -9.81 -16.60
C LYS A 42 0.91 -8.72 -15.56
N ILE A 43 1.53 -8.81 -14.38
CA ILE A 43 1.31 -7.90 -13.26
C ILE A 43 2.65 -7.50 -12.60
N PRO A 44 3.45 -6.65 -13.26
CA PRO A 44 4.65 -6.09 -12.65
C PRO A 44 4.34 -5.40 -11.32
N VAL A 45 5.33 -5.26 -10.45
CA VAL A 45 5.19 -4.67 -9.11
C VAL A 45 4.48 -3.32 -9.13
N MET A 46 4.79 -2.46 -10.10
CA MET A 46 4.13 -1.16 -10.22
C MET A 46 2.63 -1.27 -10.49
N LYS A 47 2.21 -2.20 -11.37
CA LYS A 47 0.78 -2.45 -11.64
C LYS A 47 0.09 -3.05 -10.40
N HIS A 48 0.77 -3.96 -9.69
CA HIS A 48 0.26 -4.54 -8.45
C HIS A 48 0.06 -3.46 -7.37
N LEU A 49 1.11 -2.67 -7.11
CA LEU A 49 1.05 -1.56 -6.14
C LEU A 49 -0.08 -0.58 -6.48
N THR A 50 -0.19 -0.16 -7.75
CA THR A 50 -1.27 0.74 -8.21
C THR A 50 -2.65 0.14 -7.93
N THR A 51 -2.83 -1.15 -8.20
CA THR A 51 -4.11 -1.83 -8.00
C THR A 51 -4.46 -1.95 -6.52
N MET A 52 -3.50 -2.28 -5.67
CA MET A 52 -3.71 -2.36 -4.23
C MET A 52 -3.98 -0.98 -3.62
N LEU A 53 -3.26 0.06 -4.04
CA LEU A 53 -3.52 1.43 -3.62
C LEU A 53 -4.93 1.90 -4.03
N PHE A 54 -5.38 1.54 -5.24
CA PHE A 54 -6.76 1.81 -5.65
C PHE A 54 -7.75 1.15 -4.69
N GLY A 55 -7.52 -0.12 -4.33
CA GLY A 55 -8.36 -0.84 -3.38
C GLY A 55 -8.44 -0.17 -2.01
N VAL A 56 -7.30 0.23 -1.45
CA VAL A 56 -7.22 0.91 -0.15
C VAL A 56 -7.92 2.27 -0.20
N LEU A 57 -7.63 3.10 -1.19
CA LEU A 57 -8.19 4.44 -1.33
C LEU A 57 -9.69 4.42 -1.63
N SER A 58 -10.16 3.40 -2.35
CA SER A 58 -11.59 3.18 -2.63
C SER A 58 -12.32 2.41 -1.52
N ARG A 59 -11.63 2.08 -0.41
CA ARG A 59 -12.17 1.32 0.73
C ARG A 59 -12.77 -0.02 0.34
N CYS A 60 -12.15 -0.71 -0.63
CA CYS A 60 -12.59 -2.04 -1.02
C CYS A 60 -12.21 -3.07 0.06
N ASN A 61 -13.14 -3.97 0.37
CA ASN A 61 -12.94 -5.01 1.40
C ASN A 61 -12.45 -6.34 0.83
N SER A 62 -12.36 -6.46 -0.49
CA SER A 62 -11.94 -7.70 -1.15
C SER A 62 -11.31 -7.47 -2.51
N ILE A 63 -10.48 -8.42 -2.95
CA ILE A 63 -9.92 -8.43 -4.31
C ILE A 63 -11.04 -8.39 -5.38
N ARG A 64 -12.19 -9.00 -5.10
CA ARG A 64 -13.34 -8.96 -6.01
C ARG A 64 -13.88 -7.54 -6.16
N GLU A 65 -14.02 -6.81 -5.06
CA GLU A 65 -14.44 -5.41 -5.08
C GLU A 65 -13.43 -4.50 -5.78
N ILE A 66 -12.12 -4.74 -5.57
CA ILE A 66 -11.07 -4.02 -6.29
C ILE A 66 -11.25 -4.19 -7.80
N CYS A 67 -11.38 -5.44 -8.27
CA CYS A 67 -11.56 -5.71 -9.69
C CYS A 67 -12.86 -5.11 -10.23
N ALA A 68 -13.97 -5.20 -9.48
CA ALA A 68 -15.26 -4.62 -9.89
C ALA A 68 -15.19 -3.09 -9.94
N GLY A 69 -14.60 -2.45 -8.94
CA GLY A 69 -14.40 -1.00 -8.92
C GLY A 69 -13.53 -0.51 -10.06
N MET A 70 -12.46 -1.25 -10.38
CA MET A 70 -11.61 -0.93 -11.53
C MET A 70 -12.34 -1.12 -12.87
N LEU A 71 -13.21 -2.11 -12.99
CA LEU A 71 -14.02 -2.33 -14.19
C LEU A 71 -14.97 -1.14 -14.44
N LEU A 72 -15.58 -0.59 -13.39
CA LEU A 72 -16.40 0.63 -13.49
C LEU A 72 -15.58 1.86 -13.98
N CYS A 73 -14.28 1.83 -13.78
CA CYS A 73 -13.35 2.89 -14.20
C CYS A 73 -12.56 2.53 -15.48
N GLU A 74 -12.94 1.50 -16.24
CA GLU A 74 -12.14 0.93 -17.33
C GLU A 74 -11.67 1.99 -18.33
N GLY A 75 -12.51 2.90 -18.77
CA GLY A 75 -12.16 3.98 -19.69
C GLY A 75 -11.19 5.03 -19.11
N LYS A 76 -10.87 4.99 -17.81
CA LYS A 76 -10.00 5.93 -17.12
C LYS A 76 -8.73 5.30 -16.55
N LEU A 77 -8.53 4.00 -16.71
CA LEU A 77 -7.39 3.26 -16.15
C LEU A 77 -6.04 3.76 -16.67
N ASN A 78 -5.99 4.28 -17.89
CA ASN A 78 -4.78 4.84 -18.48
C ASN A 78 -4.21 6.01 -17.65
N HIS A 79 -5.05 6.77 -16.96
CA HIS A 79 -4.60 7.86 -16.08
C HIS A 79 -3.77 7.36 -14.88
N ILE A 80 -3.99 6.11 -14.47
CA ILE A 80 -3.25 5.49 -13.37
C ILE A 80 -2.19 4.49 -13.87
N GLY A 81 -1.91 4.47 -15.17
CA GLY A 81 -0.89 3.63 -15.78
C GLY A 81 -1.28 2.16 -15.97
N LEU A 82 -2.58 1.88 -16.01
CA LEU A 82 -3.13 0.56 -16.31
C LEU A 82 -3.84 0.59 -17.66
N GLU A 83 -3.53 -0.36 -18.52
CA GLU A 83 -4.16 -0.48 -19.84
C GLU A 83 -5.53 -1.17 -19.78
N LYS A 84 -5.66 -2.12 -18.85
CA LYS A 84 -6.86 -2.93 -18.64
C LYS A 84 -6.97 -3.39 -17.20
N VAL A 85 -8.17 -3.80 -16.82
CA VAL A 85 -8.43 -4.41 -15.51
C VAL A 85 -7.64 -5.72 -15.38
N ILE A 86 -7.00 -5.90 -14.23
CA ILE A 86 -6.28 -7.13 -13.92
C ILE A 86 -7.32 -8.20 -13.51
N PRO A 87 -7.28 -9.40 -14.08
CA PRO A 87 -8.17 -10.49 -13.69
C PRO A 87 -8.02 -10.84 -12.21
N LYS A 88 -9.14 -11.14 -11.55
CA LYS A 88 -9.18 -11.47 -10.12
C LYS A 88 -8.18 -12.58 -9.76
N SER A 89 -8.12 -13.67 -10.54
CA SER A 89 -7.18 -14.78 -10.30
C SER A 89 -5.73 -14.30 -10.34
N THR A 90 -5.36 -13.54 -11.38
CA THR A 90 -4.01 -13.00 -11.52
C THR A 90 -3.61 -12.08 -10.37
N LEU A 91 -4.54 -11.23 -9.91
CA LEU A 91 -4.30 -10.36 -8.75
C LEU A 91 -4.20 -11.16 -7.45
N ALA A 92 -5.06 -12.16 -7.27
CA ALA A 92 -5.02 -13.03 -6.10
C ALA A 92 -3.72 -13.84 -6.01
N ASP A 93 -3.28 -14.41 -7.12
CA ASP A 93 -2.01 -15.15 -7.20
C ASP A 93 -0.82 -14.21 -6.90
N ALA A 94 -0.79 -13.05 -7.52
CA ALA A 94 0.27 -12.08 -7.27
C ALA A 94 0.30 -11.61 -5.80
N ASN A 95 -0.87 -11.46 -5.17
CA ASN A 95 -0.97 -11.04 -3.76
C ASN A 95 -0.59 -12.17 -2.79
N ARG A 96 -0.80 -13.43 -3.16
CA ARG A 96 -0.40 -14.60 -2.37
C ARG A 96 1.09 -14.89 -2.46
N ASP A 97 1.65 -14.84 -3.67
CA ASP A 97 2.95 -15.43 -3.97
C ASP A 97 4.08 -14.41 -4.02
N ARG A 98 3.77 -13.10 -4.18
CA ARG A 98 4.79 -12.05 -4.17
C ARG A 98 5.23 -11.75 -2.75
N SER A 99 6.55 -11.70 -2.52
CA SER A 99 7.12 -11.33 -1.22
C SER A 99 6.63 -9.95 -0.76
N CYS A 100 6.24 -9.84 0.50
CA CYS A 100 5.89 -8.56 1.14
C CYS A 100 7.10 -7.61 1.24
N GLU A 101 8.31 -8.13 1.28
CA GLU A 101 9.57 -7.37 1.32
C GLU A 101 9.63 -6.26 0.25
N VAL A 102 9.07 -6.51 -0.93
CA VAL A 102 9.02 -5.51 -2.01
C VAL A 102 8.25 -4.26 -1.59
N PHE A 103 7.09 -4.45 -0.98
CA PHE A 103 6.25 -3.33 -0.53
C PHE A 103 6.84 -2.64 0.69
N GLU A 104 7.48 -3.38 1.57
CA GLU A 104 8.25 -2.85 2.70
C GLU A 104 9.39 -1.95 2.21
N ARG A 105 10.22 -2.41 1.28
CA ARG A 105 11.28 -1.61 0.68
C ARG A 105 10.76 -0.36 -0.03
N VAL A 106 9.62 -0.45 -0.74
CA VAL A 106 8.95 0.71 -1.34
C VAL A 106 8.55 1.71 -0.25
N TYR A 107 7.93 1.25 0.83
CA TYR A 107 7.53 2.08 1.96
C TYR A 107 8.72 2.85 2.55
N TYR A 108 9.79 2.16 2.95
CA TYR A 108 10.97 2.80 3.53
C TYR A 108 11.68 3.74 2.55
N SER A 109 11.69 3.40 1.26
CA SER A 109 12.23 4.28 0.23
C SER A 109 11.45 5.60 0.12
N LEU A 110 10.12 5.56 0.28
CA LEU A 110 9.26 6.75 0.29
C LEU A 110 9.45 7.54 1.59
N VAL A 111 9.52 6.88 2.74
CA VAL A 111 9.80 7.54 4.03
C VAL A 111 11.13 8.29 3.96
N GLN A 112 12.18 7.66 3.46
CA GLN A 112 13.48 8.29 3.31
C GLN A 112 13.44 9.49 2.33
N LEU A 113 12.72 9.36 1.21
CA LEU A 113 12.61 10.40 0.21
C LEU A 113 11.89 11.65 0.74
N TYR A 114 10.88 11.46 1.57
CA TYR A 114 10.04 12.53 2.08
C TYR A 114 10.35 12.93 3.53
N SER A 115 11.40 12.38 4.14
CA SER A 115 11.76 12.64 5.54
C SER A 115 11.94 14.12 5.87
N SER A 116 12.53 14.90 4.97
CA SER A 116 12.71 16.34 5.17
C SER A 116 11.36 17.08 5.22
N VAL A 117 10.43 16.74 4.34
CA VAL A 117 9.09 17.35 4.30
C VAL A 117 8.27 16.96 5.52
N LEU A 118 8.40 15.70 5.96
CA LEU A 118 7.72 15.17 7.14
C LEU A 118 8.25 15.83 8.43
N SER A 119 9.56 16.04 8.52
CA SER A 119 10.18 16.69 9.68
C SER A 119 9.82 18.17 9.83
N ASP A 120 9.50 18.88 8.73
CA ASP A 120 9.07 20.27 8.78
C ASP A 120 7.64 20.47 9.31
N SER A 121 6.83 19.42 9.31
CA SER A 121 5.46 19.45 9.89
C SER A 121 5.43 19.29 11.42
N ARG A 122 6.55 19.46 12.11
CA ARG A 122 6.65 19.34 13.57
C ARG A 122 5.73 20.34 14.28
N ILE A 123 5.02 19.85 15.26
CA ILE A 123 4.24 20.70 16.16
C ILE A 123 5.22 21.60 16.93
N VAL A 124 5.25 22.87 16.55
CA VAL A 124 6.08 23.90 17.20
C VAL A 124 5.63 24.02 18.67
N GLY A 125 6.52 23.74 19.61
CA GLY A 125 6.28 23.97 21.04
C GLY A 125 6.32 22.74 21.94
N LEU A 126 6.35 21.51 21.42
CA LEU A 126 6.54 20.32 22.25
C LEU A 126 8.02 19.92 22.30
N SER A 127 8.66 20.11 23.45
CA SER A 127 10.05 19.73 23.74
C SER A 127 10.27 18.20 23.87
N ILE A 128 9.27 17.40 23.53
CA ILE A 128 9.35 15.94 23.58
C ILE A 128 10.18 15.46 22.37
N LYS A 129 11.30 14.82 22.63
CA LYS A 129 12.24 14.36 21.59
C LYS A 129 11.62 13.28 20.70
N GLN A 130 10.90 12.32 21.26
CA GLN A 130 10.24 11.23 20.53
C GLN A 130 8.94 10.86 21.26
N LEU A 131 7.86 10.70 20.50
CA LEU A 131 6.56 10.24 21.01
C LEU A 131 6.08 9.10 20.12
N TYR A 132 5.99 7.92 20.69
CA TYR A 132 5.48 6.75 19.97
C TYR A 132 4.09 6.40 20.49
N ALA A 133 3.17 6.16 19.57
CA ALA A 133 1.88 5.57 19.84
C ALA A 133 1.89 4.11 19.38
N VAL A 134 1.36 3.22 20.23
CA VAL A 134 1.15 1.82 19.88
C VAL A 134 -0.33 1.63 19.57
N ASP A 135 -0.64 1.27 18.34
CA ASP A 135 -2.00 0.88 17.94
C ASP A 135 -2.07 -0.62 17.67
N SER A 136 -3.22 -1.18 17.92
CA SER A 136 -3.49 -2.60 17.75
C SER A 136 -4.76 -2.78 16.95
N THR A 137 -4.59 -3.14 15.69
CA THR A 137 -5.70 -3.35 14.76
C THR A 137 -5.88 -4.84 14.49
N THR A 138 -7.13 -5.32 14.52
CA THR A 138 -7.46 -6.69 14.13
C THR A 138 -7.91 -6.70 12.67
N ILE A 139 -7.10 -7.31 11.81
CA ILE A 139 -7.46 -7.56 10.42
C ILE A 139 -8.26 -8.86 10.37
N LYS A 140 -9.54 -8.74 10.05
CA LYS A 140 -10.41 -9.93 9.87
C LYS A 140 -10.03 -10.61 8.56
N LEU A 141 -9.73 -11.90 8.66
CA LEU A 141 -9.40 -12.73 7.50
C LEU A 141 -10.64 -13.52 7.08
N PHE A 142 -10.76 -13.77 5.78
CA PHE A 142 -11.82 -14.63 5.27
C PHE A 142 -11.61 -16.06 5.80
N SER A 143 -12.70 -16.73 6.17
CA SER A 143 -12.73 -18.06 6.79
C SER A 143 -11.96 -19.14 6.03
N ASP A 144 -11.69 -18.94 4.75
CA ASP A 144 -11.06 -19.93 3.87
C ASP A 144 -9.53 -19.83 3.79
N ILE A 145 -8.94 -18.73 4.29
CA ILE A 145 -7.50 -18.45 4.09
C ILE A 145 -6.65 -19.01 5.25
N LEU A 146 -7.21 -19.18 6.44
CA LEU A 146 -6.43 -19.62 7.62
C LEU A 146 -7.15 -20.67 8.46
N LYS A 147 -7.15 -21.88 7.97
CA LYS A 147 -7.30 -23.06 8.82
C LYS A 147 -6.04 -23.20 9.68
N GLY A 148 -6.00 -22.53 10.84
CA GLY A 148 -4.87 -22.68 11.77
C GLY A 148 -4.44 -21.44 12.55
N VAL A 149 -4.87 -20.24 12.20
CA VAL A 149 -4.56 -19.05 12.98
C VAL A 149 -5.67 -18.76 14.00
N GLY A 150 -5.24 -18.45 15.23
CA GLY A 150 -6.02 -18.33 16.45
C GLY A 150 -7.48 -17.89 16.32
N ARG A 151 -8.34 -18.61 17.02
CA ARG A 151 -9.78 -18.38 17.11
C ARG A 151 -10.10 -17.12 17.87
N ASN A 152 -11.00 -16.30 17.34
CA ASN A 152 -11.57 -15.18 18.10
C ASN A 152 -12.61 -15.73 19.10
N PRO A 153 -12.43 -15.62 20.43
CA PRO A 153 -13.27 -16.31 21.43
C PRO A 153 -14.68 -15.71 21.62
N LYS A 154 -15.06 -14.68 20.87
CA LYS A 154 -16.38 -14.05 20.96
C LYS A 154 -17.04 -13.92 19.59
N GLY A 155 -17.79 -14.93 19.18
CA GLY A 155 -18.59 -14.85 17.95
C GLY A 155 -19.53 -16.02 17.78
N ASP A 156 -20.72 -15.76 17.25
CA ASP A 156 -21.86 -16.64 16.97
C ASP A 156 -21.50 -17.86 16.09
N GLY A 157 -20.70 -18.79 16.57
CA GLY A 157 -20.49 -20.09 15.94
C GLY A 157 -19.81 -20.13 14.56
N LYS A 158 -19.61 -18.99 13.87
CA LYS A 158 -18.85 -18.86 12.62
C LYS A 158 -17.53 -18.16 12.93
N GLU A 159 -16.55 -18.94 13.34
CA GLU A 159 -15.22 -18.47 13.71
C GLU A 159 -14.52 -17.88 12.48
N LYS A 160 -14.39 -16.58 12.44
CA LYS A 160 -13.55 -15.90 11.44
C LYS A 160 -12.17 -15.68 12.04
N GLY A 161 -11.15 -16.25 11.42
CA GLY A 161 -9.76 -15.98 11.77
C GLY A 161 -9.45 -14.48 11.65
N GLY A 162 -8.60 -13.97 12.55
CA GLY A 162 -8.11 -12.60 12.51
C GLY A 162 -6.63 -12.55 12.85
N VAL A 163 -5.90 -11.69 12.19
CA VAL A 163 -4.53 -11.33 12.55
C VAL A 163 -4.56 -10.03 13.32
N LYS A 164 -3.95 -10.02 14.51
CA LYS A 164 -3.78 -8.82 15.30
C LYS A 164 -2.44 -8.20 14.93
N VAL A 165 -2.50 -7.00 14.37
CA VAL A 165 -1.34 -6.23 13.97
C VAL A 165 -1.09 -5.16 15.02
N HIS A 166 0.09 -5.14 15.60
CA HIS A 166 0.55 -4.07 16.48
C HIS A 166 1.44 -3.13 15.68
N MET A 167 1.05 -1.87 15.59
CA MET A 167 1.83 -0.84 14.90
C MET A 167 2.42 0.13 15.91
N LEU A 168 3.70 0.40 15.78
CA LEU A 168 4.38 1.48 16.46
C LEU A 168 4.39 2.69 15.52
N ILE A 169 3.77 3.78 15.91
CA ILE A 169 3.66 5.00 15.11
C ILE A 169 4.44 6.09 15.80
N ASP A 170 5.35 6.74 15.08
CA ASP A 170 5.91 8.00 15.54
C ASP A 170 4.81 9.06 15.43
N ALA A 171 4.31 9.51 16.60
CA ALA A 171 3.18 10.42 16.65
C ALA A 171 3.52 11.84 16.17
N LYS A 172 4.80 12.19 16.06
CA LYS A 172 5.25 13.49 15.53
C LYS A 172 5.28 13.49 14.01
N GLU A 173 5.71 12.38 13.41
CA GLU A 173 5.90 12.27 11.97
C GLU A 173 4.77 11.51 11.29
N GLY A 174 3.89 10.84 12.07
CA GLY A 174 2.82 10.01 11.53
C GLY A 174 3.32 8.78 10.76
N ILE A 175 4.57 8.38 11.03
CA ILE A 175 5.25 7.29 10.29
C ILE A 175 5.32 6.05 11.17
N VAL A 176 5.20 4.90 10.56
CA VAL A 176 5.49 3.60 11.19
C VAL A 176 7.00 3.31 11.05
N PRO A 177 7.81 3.51 12.12
CA PRO A 177 9.27 3.37 12.02
C PRO A 177 9.70 1.91 11.84
N HIS A 178 8.85 0.98 12.27
CA HIS A 178 9.15 -0.44 12.15
C HIS A 178 7.87 -1.26 12.04
N LEU A 179 7.77 -2.05 10.97
CA LEU A 179 6.78 -3.12 10.85
C LEU A 179 7.45 -4.40 11.37
N ARG A 180 6.98 -4.93 12.48
CA ARG A 180 7.35 -6.28 12.95
C ARG A 180 6.15 -7.19 12.69
N ASP A 181 6.45 -8.34 12.08
CA ASP A 181 5.53 -9.47 11.94
C ASP A 181 5.23 -10.12 13.30
#